data_22635e881817b80bb7def0bf58f78271
#
_entry.id   22635e881817b80bb7def0bf58f78271
#
_cell.length_a   1.000
_cell.length_b   1.000
_cell.length_c   1.000
_cell.angle_alpha   90.00
_cell.angle_beta   90.00
_cell.angle_gamma   90.00
#
_symmetry.space_group_name_H-M   'P 1'
#
loop_
_entity.id
_entity.type
_entity.pdbx_description
1 polymer ?
#
loop_
_entity_poly.entity_id
_entity_poly.type
_entity_poly.pdbx_seq_one_letter_code
_entity_poly.pdbx_strand_id
1 'polypeptide(L)'
;MESIPLRKKILETIVSKSTLKQKVFDNTFATFNDLKETLLEMASEMDDQLDGLLDRRVRLEYRDRGKFEAQIQVANALLIFQMHTDVFEFGSDHLIWQNPYVQADRDNSYCGLINIYNFLSDSFKFNRNADEGYLIGRIFINRERRYFAEGKQQNSMRAMDFGKSEIGQEALVAILESAIGFALNFDLLMPPYEENKRVTVDQFNTKMDNSKFVTGKRLGYDFDVEDI
;
A
#
# COMPACT_ATOMS: atom_id res chain seq x y z
N MET A 1 41.04 20.93 -18.46
CA MET A 1 40.13 20.05 -17.68
C MET A 1 40.62 18.63 -17.87
N GLU A 2 41.32 18.06 -16.91
CA GLU A 2 41.74 16.66 -16.98
C GLU A 2 40.48 15.77 -16.91
N SER A 3 40.32 14.91 -17.91
CA SER A 3 39.21 13.94 -17.92
C SER A 3 39.44 12.90 -16.82
N ILE A 4 38.59 12.87 -15.83
CA ILE A 4 38.59 11.83 -14.80
C ILE A 4 38.49 10.47 -15.52
N PRO A 5 39.39 9.52 -15.31
CA PRO A 5 39.33 8.20 -15.95
C PRO A 5 37.94 7.58 -15.71
N LEU A 6 37.28 7.07 -16.76
CA LEU A 6 35.90 6.50 -16.68
C LEU A 6 35.74 5.52 -15.52
N ARG A 7 36.76 4.69 -15.28
CA ARG A 7 36.76 3.74 -14.13
C ARG A 7 36.63 4.43 -12.80
N LYS A 8 37.29 5.57 -12.57
CA LYS A 8 37.19 6.33 -11.33
C LYS A 8 35.80 6.90 -11.16
N LYS A 9 35.20 7.46 -12.22
CA LYS A 9 33.84 7.95 -12.21
C LYS A 9 32.81 6.85 -11.91
N ILE A 10 33.00 5.64 -12.49
CA ILE A 10 32.17 4.48 -12.21
C ILE A 10 32.24 4.12 -10.72
N LEU A 11 33.43 4.01 -10.15
CA LEU A 11 33.60 3.68 -8.74
C LEU A 11 32.98 4.73 -7.82
N GLU A 12 33.19 6.01 -8.08
CA GLU A 12 32.57 7.10 -7.32
C GLU A 12 31.03 7.03 -7.39
N THR A 13 30.48 6.77 -8.57
CA THR A 13 29.03 6.63 -8.76
C THR A 13 28.49 5.40 -8.03
N ILE A 14 29.18 4.26 -8.08
CA ILE A 14 28.77 3.06 -7.34
C ILE A 14 28.73 3.37 -5.85
N VAL A 15 29.79 3.92 -5.29
CA VAL A 15 29.86 4.23 -3.85
C VAL A 15 28.74 5.19 -3.45
N SER A 16 28.60 6.34 -4.13
CA SER A 16 27.62 7.36 -3.76
C SER A 16 26.17 6.85 -3.90
N LYS A 17 25.81 6.30 -5.05
CA LYS A 17 24.43 5.82 -5.28
C LYS A 17 24.07 4.58 -4.45
N SER A 18 25.02 3.65 -4.26
CA SER A 18 24.74 2.46 -3.47
C SER A 18 24.57 2.80 -2.00
N THR A 19 25.41 3.68 -1.47
CA THR A 19 25.30 4.14 -0.07
C THR A 19 23.98 4.88 0.16
N LEU A 20 23.58 5.76 -0.77
CA LEU A 20 22.31 6.45 -0.72
C LEU A 20 21.13 5.48 -0.71
N LYS A 21 21.09 4.56 -1.69
CA LYS A 21 20.01 3.58 -1.81
C LYS A 21 19.95 2.64 -0.61
N GLN A 22 21.11 2.22 -0.09
CA GLN A 22 21.14 1.39 1.12
C GLN A 22 20.51 2.12 2.31
N LYS A 23 20.85 3.39 2.53
CA LYS A 23 20.28 4.19 3.60
C LYS A 23 18.76 4.37 3.46
N VAL A 24 18.28 4.59 2.23
CA VAL A 24 16.83 4.66 1.96
C VAL A 24 16.16 3.33 2.26
N PHE A 25 16.76 2.22 1.83
CA PHE A 25 16.23 0.88 2.10
C PHE A 25 16.15 0.60 3.61
N ASP A 26 17.23 0.88 4.36
CA ASP A 26 17.29 0.64 5.79
C ASP A 26 16.22 1.45 6.55
N ASN A 27 16.04 2.72 6.18
CA ASN A 27 14.99 3.58 6.75
C ASN A 27 13.58 3.07 6.42
N THR A 28 13.36 2.63 5.18
CA THR A 28 12.07 2.09 4.75
C THR A 28 11.76 0.79 5.47
N PHE A 29 12.78 -0.06 5.64
CA PHE A 29 12.63 -1.32 6.36
C PHE A 29 12.38 -1.11 7.86
N ALA A 30 13.07 -0.16 8.49
CA ALA A 30 12.79 0.22 9.87
C ALA A 30 11.35 0.74 10.01
N THR A 31 10.93 1.65 9.12
CA THR A 31 9.55 2.16 9.10
C THR A 31 8.51 1.06 8.87
N PHE A 32 8.83 0.07 8.04
CA PHE A 32 7.93 -1.07 7.81
C PHE A 32 7.79 -1.97 9.04
N ASN A 33 8.84 -2.12 9.83
CA ASN A 33 8.76 -2.83 11.12
C ASN A 33 7.93 -2.03 12.13
N ASP A 34 8.13 -0.70 12.24
CA ASP A 34 7.30 0.17 13.08
C ASP A 34 5.81 0.08 12.66
N LEU A 35 5.54 0.03 11.34
CA LEU A 35 4.18 -0.15 10.81
C LEU A 35 3.57 -1.49 11.24
N LYS A 36 4.34 -2.58 11.22
CA LYS A 36 3.87 -3.90 11.68
C LYS A 36 3.51 -3.89 13.16
N GLU A 37 4.35 -3.28 14.00
CA GLU A 37 4.10 -3.13 15.43
C GLU A 37 2.82 -2.31 15.66
N THR A 38 2.69 -1.17 14.99
CA THR A 38 1.49 -0.33 15.07
C THR A 38 0.24 -1.07 14.62
N LEU A 39 0.30 -1.87 13.54
CA LEU A 39 -0.82 -2.69 13.08
C LEU A 39 -1.24 -3.75 14.10
N LEU A 40 -0.28 -4.38 14.75
CA LEU A 40 -0.55 -5.39 15.77
C LEU A 40 -1.22 -4.75 17.00
N GLU A 41 -0.71 -3.61 17.46
CA GLU A 41 -1.28 -2.86 18.57
C GLU A 41 -2.72 -2.42 18.25
N MET A 42 -2.94 -1.79 17.11
CA MET A 42 -4.27 -1.37 16.66
C MET A 42 -5.25 -2.53 16.53
N ALA A 43 -4.80 -3.67 15.99
CA ALA A 43 -5.64 -4.85 15.87
C ALA A 43 -6.06 -5.38 17.24
N SER A 44 -5.14 -5.42 18.21
CA SER A 44 -5.44 -5.85 19.58
C SER A 44 -6.41 -4.90 20.29
N GLU A 45 -6.16 -3.59 20.20
CA GLU A 45 -7.04 -2.58 20.82
C GLU A 45 -8.44 -2.59 20.23
N MET A 46 -8.56 -2.74 18.92
CA MET A 46 -9.86 -2.82 18.24
C MET A 46 -10.59 -4.12 18.61
N ASP A 47 -9.90 -5.26 18.68
CA ASP A 47 -10.50 -6.55 19.06
C ASP A 47 -11.06 -6.48 20.48
N ASP A 48 -10.31 -5.91 21.43
CA ASP A 48 -10.74 -5.70 22.81
C ASP A 48 -11.99 -4.80 22.90
N GLN A 49 -12.05 -3.72 22.09
CA GLN A 49 -13.19 -2.81 22.06
C GLN A 49 -14.44 -3.43 21.41
N LEU A 50 -14.24 -4.38 20.51
CA LEU A 50 -15.33 -5.04 19.77
C LEU A 50 -15.81 -6.32 20.46
N ASP A 51 -15.14 -6.77 21.53
CA ASP A 51 -15.54 -7.99 22.25
C ASP A 51 -16.97 -7.87 22.77
N GLY A 52 -17.78 -8.85 22.45
CA GLY A 52 -19.21 -8.89 22.78
C GLY A 52 -20.12 -7.99 21.91
N LEU A 53 -19.57 -7.16 21.03
CA LEU A 53 -20.35 -6.30 20.11
C LEU A 53 -20.52 -6.93 18.73
N LEU A 54 -19.59 -7.75 18.28
CA LEU A 54 -19.59 -8.36 16.96
C LEU A 54 -19.91 -9.86 17.00
N ASP A 55 -20.53 -10.33 15.91
CA ASP A 55 -20.61 -11.77 15.66
C ASP A 55 -19.21 -12.36 15.49
N ARG A 56 -18.92 -13.51 16.13
CA ARG A 56 -17.62 -14.19 16.04
C ARG A 56 -17.17 -14.56 14.63
N ARG A 57 -18.04 -14.45 13.65
CA ARG A 57 -17.71 -14.64 12.23
C ARG A 57 -17.10 -13.40 11.59
N VAL A 58 -17.29 -12.23 12.18
CA VAL A 58 -16.64 -10.99 11.76
C VAL A 58 -15.27 -10.96 12.42
N ARG A 59 -14.23 -11.00 11.61
CA ARG A 59 -12.85 -11.10 12.11
C ARG A 59 -12.15 -9.76 12.01
N LEU A 60 -11.36 -9.49 13.05
CA LEU A 60 -10.28 -8.52 13.03
C LEU A 60 -9.00 -9.32 13.33
N GLU A 61 -8.13 -9.49 12.34
CA GLU A 61 -6.98 -10.38 12.49
C GLU A 61 -5.75 -9.80 11.78
N TYR A 62 -4.72 -9.50 12.58
CA TYR A 62 -3.39 -9.19 12.05
C TYR A 62 -2.62 -10.47 11.76
N ARG A 63 -1.86 -10.48 10.66
CA ARG A 63 -0.92 -11.55 10.33
C ARG A 63 0.38 -10.97 9.77
N ASP A 64 1.49 -11.35 10.39
CA ASP A 64 2.81 -11.15 9.79
C ASP A 64 3.00 -12.17 8.65
N ARG A 65 3.33 -11.68 7.46
CA ARG A 65 3.55 -12.50 6.26
C ARG A 65 5.02 -12.57 5.87
N GLY A 66 5.90 -12.19 6.77
CA GLY A 66 7.34 -12.23 6.59
C GLY A 66 8.00 -10.87 6.48
N LYS A 67 9.21 -10.83 5.94
CA LYS A 67 10.10 -9.67 6.03
C LYS A 67 9.53 -8.39 5.38
N PHE A 68 8.78 -8.53 4.30
CA PHE A 68 8.33 -7.40 3.46
C PHE A 68 6.81 -7.36 3.25
N GLU A 69 6.07 -8.15 4.01
CA GLU A 69 4.62 -8.21 3.90
C GLU A 69 3.97 -8.36 5.27
N ALA A 70 2.88 -7.62 5.48
CA ALA A 70 1.99 -7.74 6.61
C ALA A 70 0.54 -7.61 6.12
N GLN A 71 -0.40 -8.18 6.84
CA GLN A 71 -1.80 -8.06 6.50
C GLN A 71 -2.66 -7.85 7.73
N ILE A 72 -3.78 -7.15 7.55
CA ILE A 72 -4.87 -7.09 8.50
C ILE A 72 -6.18 -7.43 7.81
N GLN A 73 -6.93 -8.35 8.37
CA GLN A 73 -8.30 -8.62 7.94
C GLN A 73 -9.25 -7.83 8.84
N VAL A 74 -10.14 -7.06 8.24
CA VAL A 74 -11.20 -6.32 8.93
C VAL A 74 -12.51 -6.66 8.23
N ALA A 75 -13.37 -7.43 8.90
CA ALA A 75 -14.59 -7.97 8.33
C ALA A 75 -14.33 -8.74 7.01
N ASN A 76 -14.89 -8.27 5.90
CA ASN A 76 -14.70 -8.85 4.56
C ASN A 76 -13.52 -8.26 3.78
N ALA A 77 -12.90 -7.21 4.28
CA ALA A 77 -11.74 -6.58 3.68
C ALA A 77 -10.43 -7.23 4.15
N LEU A 78 -9.48 -7.37 3.26
CA LEU A 78 -8.11 -7.80 3.55
C LEU A 78 -7.16 -6.73 3.05
N LEU A 79 -6.55 -6.00 3.97
CA LEU A 79 -5.49 -5.06 3.65
C LEU A 79 -4.13 -5.77 3.67
N ILE A 80 -3.36 -5.60 2.60
CA ILE A 80 -2.00 -6.11 2.48
C ILE A 80 -1.05 -4.94 2.35
N PHE A 81 -0.10 -4.86 3.27
CA PHE A 81 0.99 -3.90 3.29
C PHE A 81 2.23 -4.59 2.75
N GLN A 82 2.79 -4.04 1.68
CA GLN A 82 3.94 -4.63 1.01
C GLN A 82 5.05 -3.60 0.84
N MET A 83 6.19 -3.83 1.48
CA MET A 83 7.40 -3.07 1.23
C MET A 83 8.09 -3.57 -0.04
N HIS A 84 8.39 -2.64 -0.95
CA HIS A 84 9.21 -2.96 -2.12
C HIS A 84 10.69 -3.02 -1.75
N THR A 85 11.43 -3.94 -2.33
CA THR A 85 12.87 -4.14 -2.03
C THR A 85 13.78 -3.15 -2.75
N ASP A 86 13.29 -2.49 -3.80
CA ASP A 86 14.06 -1.50 -4.55
C ASP A 86 13.76 -0.08 -4.10
N VAL A 87 14.72 0.80 -4.37
CA VAL A 87 14.63 2.25 -4.15
C VAL A 87 14.38 2.94 -5.48
N PHE A 88 13.37 3.78 -5.51
CA PHE A 88 12.86 4.47 -6.69
C PHE A 88 13.26 5.94 -6.72
N GLU A 89 13.34 6.49 -7.91
CA GLU A 89 13.36 7.92 -8.19
C GLU A 89 12.10 8.25 -9.00
N PHE A 90 11.53 9.44 -8.80
CA PHE A 90 10.29 9.85 -9.47
C PHE A 90 10.54 10.26 -10.92
N GLY A 91 9.55 10.04 -11.80
CA GLY A 91 9.55 10.55 -13.16
C GLY A 91 9.70 12.07 -13.20
N SER A 92 10.26 12.59 -14.28
CA SER A 92 10.58 14.02 -14.43
C SER A 92 9.35 14.94 -14.38
N ASP A 93 8.17 14.42 -14.63
CA ASP A 93 6.87 15.10 -14.62
C ASP A 93 6.18 15.10 -13.24
N HIS A 94 6.74 14.36 -12.26
CA HIS A 94 6.13 14.24 -10.94
C HIS A 94 6.22 15.55 -10.14
N LEU A 95 5.15 15.91 -9.43
CA LEU A 95 5.04 17.13 -8.63
C LEU A 95 6.11 17.29 -7.55
N ILE A 96 6.72 16.18 -7.11
CA ILE A 96 7.78 16.19 -6.09
C ILE A 96 8.96 17.08 -6.47
N TRP A 97 9.22 17.27 -7.78
CA TRP A 97 10.30 18.13 -8.28
C TRP A 97 10.05 19.62 -8.04
N GLN A 98 8.81 20.00 -7.72
CA GLN A 98 8.45 21.37 -7.33
C GLN A 98 8.61 21.60 -5.82
N ASN A 99 8.87 20.54 -5.04
CA ASN A 99 9.04 20.65 -3.60
C ASN A 99 10.41 21.27 -3.27
N PRO A 100 10.47 22.34 -2.45
CA PRO A 100 11.72 23.04 -2.11
C PRO A 100 12.77 22.11 -1.45
N TYR A 101 12.34 21.14 -0.66
CA TYR A 101 13.23 20.17 -0.01
C TYR A 101 13.95 19.27 -1.02
N VAL A 102 13.26 18.89 -2.10
CA VAL A 102 13.84 18.08 -3.19
C VAL A 102 14.68 18.96 -4.13
N GLN A 103 14.29 20.23 -4.32
CA GLN A 103 15.08 21.18 -5.12
C GLN A 103 16.42 21.54 -4.45
N ALA A 104 16.44 21.60 -3.12
CA ALA A 104 17.66 21.87 -2.35
C ALA A 104 18.68 20.73 -2.48
N ASP A 105 18.21 19.48 -2.53
CA ASP A 105 19.06 18.29 -2.73
C ASP A 105 18.27 17.21 -3.47
N ARG A 106 18.66 16.94 -4.72
CA ARG A 106 17.99 15.96 -5.58
C ARG A 106 18.06 14.54 -5.04
N ASP A 107 19.03 14.20 -4.22
CA ASP A 107 19.14 12.90 -3.57
C ASP A 107 17.96 12.63 -2.62
N ASN A 108 17.23 13.66 -2.20
CA ASN A 108 16.02 13.53 -1.39
C ASN A 108 14.84 12.92 -2.18
N SER A 109 14.91 12.87 -3.51
CA SER A 109 13.90 12.23 -4.36
C SER A 109 13.96 10.70 -4.36
N TYR A 110 15.07 10.11 -3.89
CA TYR A 110 15.17 8.66 -3.78
C TYR A 110 14.37 8.17 -2.59
N CYS A 111 13.36 7.33 -2.88
CA CYS A 111 12.45 6.80 -1.88
C CYS A 111 12.32 5.28 -1.97
N GLY A 112 12.19 4.65 -0.81
CA GLY A 112 11.61 3.32 -0.69
C GLY A 112 10.09 3.43 -0.70
N LEU A 113 9.42 2.31 -0.91
CA LEU A 113 7.99 2.24 -1.17
C LEU A 113 7.32 1.17 -0.33
N ILE A 114 6.23 1.55 0.34
CA ILE A 114 5.29 0.62 0.96
C ILE A 114 3.94 0.79 0.27
N ASN A 115 3.47 -0.27 -0.37
CA ASN A 115 2.15 -0.32 -1.02
C ASN A 115 1.10 -0.82 -0.03
N ILE A 116 -0.12 -0.28 -0.15
CA ILE A 116 -1.29 -0.71 0.61
C ILE A 116 -2.35 -1.18 -0.39
N TYR A 117 -2.63 -2.47 -0.39
CA TYR A 117 -3.64 -3.09 -1.24
C TYR A 117 -4.87 -3.46 -0.43
N ASN A 118 -6.04 -3.30 -1.03
CA ASN A 118 -7.31 -3.80 -0.51
C ASN A 118 -7.83 -4.94 -1.38
N PHE A 119 -8.08 -6.09 -0.76
CA PHE A 119 -8.69 -7.27 -1.38
C PHE A 119 -9.93 -7.68 -0.60
N LEU A 120 -10.73 -8.56 -1.19
CA LEU A 120 -11.71 -9.33 -0.42
C LEU A 120 -11.01 -10.48 0.31
N SER A 121 -11.30 -10.67 1.59
CA SER A 121 -10.75 -11.78 2.38
C SER A 121 -11.14 -13.14 1.78
N ASP A 122 -12.34 -13.26 1.25
CA ASP A 122 -12.84 -14.47 0.59
C ASP A 122 -12.07 -14.83 -0.69
N SER A 123 -11.45 -13.85 -1.37
CA SER A 123 -10.62 -14.12 -2.55
C SER A 123 -9.44 -15.02 -2.21
N PHE A 124 -8.80 -14.77 -1.08
CA PHE A 124 -7.71 -15.62 -0.59
C PHE A 124 -8.20 -16.91 0.06
N LYS A 125 -9.27 -16.84 0.85
CA LYS A 125 -9.85 -18.01 1.54
C LYS A 125 -10.30 -19.09 0.58
N PHE A 126 -10.86 -18.69 -0.57
CA PHE A 126 -11.38 -19.62 -1.58
C PHE A 126 -10.51 -19.71 -2.84
N ASN A 127 -9.25 -19.25 -2.77
CA ASN A 127 -8.29 -19.27 -3.89
C ASN A 127 -8.86 -18.71 -5.21
N ARG A 128 -9.58 -17.58 -5.13
CA ARG A 128 -10.16 -16.92 -6.29
C ARG A 128 -9.11 -16.07 -7.00
N ASN A 129 -8.21 -16.72 -7.72
CA ASN A 129 -7.04 -16.08 -8.30
C ASN A 129 -7.36 -15.04 -9.39
N ALA A 130 -8.59 -15.01 -9.88
CA ALA A 130 -9.07 -14.03 -10.86
C ALA A 130 -9.68 -12.77 -10.22
N ASP A 131 -9.85 -12.76 -8.87
CA ASP A 131 -10.35 -11.58 -8.18
C ASP A 131 -9.24 -10.52 -8.10
N GLU A 132 -9.59 -9.30 -8.44
CA GLU A 132 -8.66 -8.17 -8.42
C GLU A 132 -8.59 -7.53 -7.04
N GLY A 133 -7.41 -7.04 -6.67
CA GLY A 133 -7.20 -6.16 -5.54
C GLY A 133 -6.85 -4.75 -5.99
N TYR A 134 -6.98 -3.79 -5.10
CA TYR A 134 -6.75 -2.37 -5.40
C TYR A 134 -5.61 -1.81 -4.61
N LEU A 135 -4.75 -1.09 -5.29
CA LEU A 135 -3.80 -0.21 -4.65
C LEU A 135 -4.57 1.01 -4.12
N ILE A 136 -4.72 1.08 -2.80
CA ILE A 136 -5.45 2.16 -2.13
C ILE A 136 -4.53 3.23 -1.53
N GLY A 137 -3.25 2.90 -1.35
CA GLY A 137 -2.28 3.86 -0.84
C GLY A 137 -0.85 3.43 -1.09
N ARG A 138 0.04 4.41 -1.09
CA ARG A 138 1.50 4.24 -1.14
C ARG A 138 2.16 5.16 -0.14
N ILE A 139 3.16 4.67 0.57
CA ILE A 139 3.99 5.47 1.48
C ILE A 139 5.40 5.50 0.91
N PHE A 140 5.93 6.70 0.71
CA PHE A 140 7.28 6.94 0.22
C PHE A 140 8.15 7.43 1.36
N ILE A 141 9.31 6.81 1.58
CA ILE A 141 10.24 7.10 2.67
C ILE A 141 11.64 7.33 2.07
N ASN A 142 12.31 8.42 2.44
CA ASN A 142 13.62 8.75 1.94
C ASN A 142 14.75 8.47 2.96
N ARG A 143 15.99 8.86 2.57
CA ARG A 143 17.20 8.69 3.39
C ARG A 143 17.19 9.39 4.75
N GLU A 144 16.29 10.36 4.97
CA GLU A 144 16.14 11.11 6.21
C GLU A 144 14.87 10.74 6.98
N ARG A 145 14.24 9.60 6.62
CA ARG A 145 12.93 9.18 7.15
C ARG A 145 11.81 10.22 6.90
N ARG A 146 12.05 11.20 6.01
CA ARG A 146 10.98 12.08 5.52
C ARG A 146 10.07 11.26 4.62
N TYR A 147 8.78 11.56 4.68
CA TYR A 147 7.78 10.77 3.98
C TYR A 147 6.72 11.65 3.34
N PHE A 148 6.02 11.06 2.43
CA PHE A 148 4.67 11.46 2.02
C PHE A 148 3.88 10.21 1.64
N ALA A 149 2.55 10.34 1.60
CA ALA A 149 1.68 9.26 1.21
C ALA A 149 0.75 9.71 0.09
N GLU A 150 0.48 8.79 -0.82
CA GLU A 150 -0.50 8.92 -1.89
C GLU A 150 -1.60 7.90 -1.68
N GLY A 151 -2.83 8.24 -2.03
CA GLY A 151 -3.94 7.29 -1.99
C GLY A 151 -5.29 7.96 -2.01
N LYS A 152 -6.34 7.16 -2.15
CA LYS A 152 -7.72 7.62 -2.09
C LYS A 152 -8.06 7.95 -0.63
N GLN A 153 -8.65 9.12 -0.39
CA GLN A 153 -9.09 9.61 0.93
C GLN A 153 -8.00 9.72 2.02
N GLN A 154 -6.74 9.71 1.66
CA GLN A 154 -5.71 9.94 2.67
C GLN A 154 -5.58 11.43 2.97
N ASN A 155 -5.96 11.82 4.19
CA ASN A 155 -5.64 13.13 4.78
C ASN A 155 -4.15 13.27 5.11
N SER A 156 -3.35 12.30 4.67
CA SER A 156 -1.93 12.20 4.92
C SER A 156 -1.13 13.13 4.01
N MET A 157 0.07 13.39 4.43
CA MET A 157 1.03 14.31 3.86
C MET A 157 1.19 14.14 2.35
N ARG A 158 0.79 15.16 1.60
CA ARG A 158 0.89 15.18 0.13
C ARG A 158 2.34 15.40 -0.31
N ALA A 159 2.64 15.12 -1.58
CA ALA A 159 3.98 15.32 -2.15
C ALA A 159 4.56 16.75 -1.91
N MET A 160 3.70 17.78 -1.83
CA MET A 160 4.13 19.14 -1.50
C MET A 160 4.54 19.34 -0.04
N ASP A 161 4.11 18.47 0.85
CA ASP A 161 4.47 18.49 2.28
C ASP A 161 5.70 17.63 2.58
N PHE A 162 6.24 16.95 1.59
CA PHE A 162 7.43 16.12 1.70
C PHE A 162 8.61 16.92 2.25
N GLY A 163 9.31 16.36 3.22
CA GLY A 163 10.42 17.04 3.89
C GLY A 163 10.04 17.80 5.17
N LYS A 164 8.74 17.98 5.47
CA LYS A 164 8.30 18.71 6.68
C LYS A 164 8.51 17.92 7.96
N SER A 165 8.22 16.63 7.96
CA SER A 165 8.34 15.77 9.14
C SER A 165 8.90 14.40 8.81
N GLU A 166 9.48 13.75 9.81
CA GLU A 166 9.83 12.35 9.77
C GLU A 166 8.58 11.51 10.05
N ILE A 167 8.55 10.29 9.48
CA ILE A 167 7.48 9.36 9.77
C ILE A 167 7.66 8.80 11.17
N GLY A 168 6.67 9.02 12.02
CA GLY A 168 6.59 8.51 13.39
C GLY A 168 5.31 7.74 13.62
N GLN A 169 5.11 7.25 14.84
CA GLN A 169 3.96 6.41 15.21
C GLN A 169 2.62 7.10 14.94
N GLU A 170 2.47 8.38 15.30
CA GLU A 170 1.23 9.13 15.05
C GLU A 170 0.86 9.18 13.56
N ALA A 171 1.87 9.35 12.70
CA ALA A 171 1.67 9.36 11.26
C ALA A 171 1.29 7.97 10.72
N LEU A 172 1.91 6.92 11.25
CA LEU A 172 1.56 5.54 10.90
C LEU A 172 0.13 5.21 11.32
N VAL A 173 -0.27 5.53 12.55
CA VAL A 173 -1.65 5.36 13.03
C VAL A 173 -2.63 6.05 12.10
N ALA A 174 -2.42 7.34 11.78
CA ALA A 174 -3.31 8.09 10.91
C ALA A 174 -3.42 7.48 9.49
N ILE A 175 -2.31 7.00 8.92
CA ILE A 175 -2.31 6.32 7.62
C ILE A 175 -3.08 5.00 7.69
N LEU A 176 -2.87 4.21 8.75
CA LEU A 176 -3.52 2.91 8.93
C LEU A 176 -5.01 3.05 9.18
N GLU A 177 -5.42 3.99 10.03
CA GLU A 177 -6.84 4.29 10.27
C GLU A 177 -7.54 4.74 8.98
N SER A 178 -6.88 5.61 8.20
CA SER A 178 -7.41 6.04 6.90
C SER A 178 -7.56 4.87 5.92
N ALA A 179 -6.58 3.96 5.85
CA ALA A 179 -6.64 2.79 4.99
C ALA A 179 -7.74 1.80 5.43
N ILE A 180 -7.87 1.54 6.73
CA ILE A 180 -8.91 0.68 7.30
C ILE A 180 -10.29 1.31 7.06
N GLY A 181 -10.44 2.59 7.35
CA GLY A 181 -11.68 3.32 7.14
C GLY A 181 -12.13 3.31 5.67
N PHE A 182 -11.17 3.50 4.74
CA PHE A 182 -11.46 3.37 3.31
C PHE A 182 -11.92 1.97 2.94
N ALA A 183 -11.24 0.93 3.44
CA ALA A 183 -11.57 -0.46 3.13
C ALA A 183 -12.95 -0.86 3.66
N LEU A 184 -13.34 -0.38 4.84
CA LEU A 184 -14.65 -0.63 5.45
C LEU A 184 -15.80 0.07 4.73
N ASN A 185 -15.55 1.28 4.20
CA ASN A 185 -16.54 2.03 3.44
C ASN A 185 -16.63 1.61 1.96
N PHE A 186 -15.83 0.61 1.59
CA PHE A 186 -15.79 0.15 0.23
C PHE A 186 -16.80 -0.97 -0.01
N ASP A 187 -17.96 -0.61 -0.59
CA ASP A 187 -19.02 -1.56 -0.91
C ASP A 187 -18.80 -2.24 -2.27
N LEU A 188 -19.21 -3.51 -2.32
CA LEU A 188 -19.24 -4.27 -3.58
C LEU A 188 -20.44 -3.86 -4.39
N LEU A 189 -20.20 -3.38 -5.60
CA LEU A 189 -21.28 -3.09 -6.55
C LEU A 189 -21.79 -4.38 -7.20
N MET A 190 -23.10 -4.45 -7.39
CA MET A 190 -23.71 -5.54 -8.15
C MET A 190 -23.27 -5.47 -9.61
N PRO A 191 -22.69 -6.54 -10.16
CA PRO A 191 -22.33 -6.55 -11.57
C PRO A 191 -23.55 -6.33 -12.46
N PRO A 192 -23.42 -5.62 -13.59
CA PRO A 192 -24.54 -5.40 -14.51
C PRO A 192 -25.18 -6.71 -14.97
N TYR A 193 -26.50 -6.77 -14.97
CA TYR A 193 -27.26 -7.97 -15.36
C TYR A 193 -26.84 -8.48 -16.74
N GLU A 194 -26.67 -7.59 -17.70
CA GLU A 194 -26.31 -7.91 -19.08
C GLU A 194 -25.01 -8.71 -19.22
N GLU A 195 -24.04 -8.46 -18.35
CA GLU A 195 -22.75 -9.15 -18.35
C GLU A 195 -22.82 -10.54 -17.72
N ASN A 196 -23.76 -10.75 -16.81
CA ASN A 196 -23.91 -11.98 -16.04
C ASN A 196 -25.08 -12.86 -16.47
N LYS A 197 -25.90 -12.39 -17.42
CA LYS A 197 -27.12 -13.11 -17.88
C LYS A 197 -26.82 -14.41 -18.63
N ARG A 198 -25.61 -14.59 -19.12
CA ARG A 198 -25.19 -15.79 -19.83
C ARG A 198 -24.02 -16.43 -19.15
N VAL A 199 -24.17 -17.70 -18.80
CA VAL A 199 -23.12 -18.51 -18.19
C VAL A 199 -23.07 -19.83 -18.96
N THR A 200 -21.86 -20.31 -19.24
CA THR A 200 -21.72 -21.66 -19.84
C THR A 200 -21.82 -22.73 -18.75
N VAL A 201 -22.13 -23.96 -19.13
CA VAL A 201 -22.15 -25.12 -18.18
C VAL A 201 -20.79 -25.31 -17.54
N ASP A 202 -19.73 -25.13 -18.31
CA ASP A 202 -18.34 -25.24 -17.78
C ASP A 202 -18.03 -24.16 -16.73
N GLN A 203 -18.38 -22.91 -17.01
CA GLN A 203 -18.25 -21.81 -16.03
C GLN A 203 -19.09 -22.06 -14.77
N PHE A 204 -20.29 -22.63 -14.92
CA PHE A 204 -21.15 -22.96 -13.79
C PHE A 204 -20.59 -24.09 -12.95
N ASN A 205 -20.11 -25.18 -13.57
CA ASN A 205 -19.50 -26.30 -12.89
C ASN A 205 -18.20 -25.88 -12.17
N THR A 206 -17.35 -25.10 -12.81
CA THR A 206 -16.14 -24.54 -12.20
C THR A 206 -16.47 -23.67 -10.99
N LYS A 207 -17.56 -22.90 -11.03
CA LYS A 207 -18.05 -22.13 -9.88
C LYS A 207 -18.56 -23.03 -8.75
N MET A 208 -19.25 -24.12 -9.07
CA MET A 208 -19.78 -25.08 -8.10
C MET A 208 -18.67 -25.89 -7.43
N ASP A 209 -17.73 -26.45 -8.19
CA ASP A 209 -16.64 -27.29 -7.70
C ASP A 209 -15.71 -26.55 -6.73
N ASN A 210 -15.61 -25.25 -6.90
CA ASN A 210 -14.74 -24.40 -6.08
C ASN A 210 -15.49 -23.62 -5.00
N SER A 211 -16.82 -23.77 -4.83
CA SER A 211 -17.66 -22.87 -4.01
C SER A 211 -17.39 -21.39 -4.32
N LYS A 212 -16.98 -21.11 -5.55
CA LYS A 212 -16.46 -19.82 -6.02
C LYS A 212 -17.58 -19.07 -6.70
N PHE A 213 -18.37 -18.32 -5.94
CA PHE A 213 -19.00 -17.16 -6.55
C PHE A 213 -17.85 -16.20 -6.92
N VAL A 214 -17.64 -16.02 -8.23
CA VAL A 214 -16.91 -14.85 -8.70
C VAL A 214 -17.79 -13.67 -8.33
N THR A 215 -17.52 -13.08 -7.17
CA THR A 215 -18.06 -11.78 -6.87
C THR A 215 -17.42 -10.88 -7.88
N GLY A 216 -18.25 -10.31 -8.76
CA GLY A 216 -17.76 -9.34 -9.73
C GLY A 216 -17.24 -8.11 -9.00
N LYS A 217 -16.06 -8.22 -8.41
CA LYS A 217 -15.29 -7.09 -8.01
C LYS A 217 -14.63 -6.53 -9.25
N ARG A 218 -15.43 -6.11 -10.22
CA ARG A 218 -15.01 -5.12 -11.19
C ARG A 218 -14.99 -3.78 -10.49
N LEU A 219 -13.91 -3.53 -9.81
CA LEU A 219 -13.52 -2.25 -9.30
C LEU A 219 -12.87 -1.41 -10.43
N GLY A 220 -13.19 -1.67 -11.64
CA GLY A 220 -12.81 -0.92 -12.81
C GLY A 220 -13.89 0.09 -13.24
N TYR A 221 -14.71 0.57 -12.33
CA TYR A 221 -15.31 1.86 -12.54
C TYR A 221 -14.27 2.88 -12.09
N ASP A 222 -13.67 3.55 -13.07
CA ASP A 222 -13.08 4.86 -12.85
C ASP A 222 -14.16 5.71 -12.18
N PHE A 223 -14.04 5.87 -10.88
CA PHE A 223 -14.68 6.96 -10.21
C PHE A 223 -13.87 8.19 -10.63
N ASP A 224 -14.34 8.85 -11.66
CA ASP A 224 -13.93 10.21 -11.92
C ASP A 224 -14.16 11.01 -10.64
N VAL A 225 -13.10 11.65 -10.17
CA VAL A 225 -13.04 12.40 -8.90
C VAL A 225 -13.95 13.64 -8.95
N GLU A 226 -14.76 13.82 -9.99
CA GLU A 226 -15.65 14.97 -10.18
C GLU A 226 -17.06 14.79 -9.62
N ASP A 227 -17.42 13.61 -9.09
CA ASP A 227 -18.79 13.33 -8.64
C ASP A 227 -18.95 13.13 -7.12
N ILE A 228 -18.04 13.72 -6.28
CA ILE A 228 -18.26 13.84 -4.82
C ILE A 228 -17.85 15.23 -4.32
#